data_37668a7906d7cba3f6d4fae6c38578bf
#
_entry.id   37668a7906d7cba3f6d4fae6c38578bf
#
_cell.length_a   1.000
_cell.length_b   1.000
_cell.length_c   1.000
_cell.angle_alpha   90.00
_cell.angle_beta   90.00
_cell.angle_gamma   90.00
#
_symmetry.space_group_name_H-M   'P 1'
#
loop_
_entity.id
_entity.type
_entity.pdbx_description
1 polymer ?
#
loop_
_entity_poly.entity_id
_entity_poly.type
_entity_poly.pdbx_seq_one_letter_code
_entity_poly.pdbx_strand_id
1 'polypeptide(L)'
;MIKLVRLEWKKNNVIMYIRNAVIATAILAVFMLMMAGELETNETMQAYGRGMLGTSVELFVNMTYIVFTGVMLASFIVGSYSKKTMNLMFSYPIKRKKIVLSQMAAVCIFNMTAMIASKLLIYAVLLLVRPYLGISAADITFGALSFWLDILLRSAAMVSIAYIALPVGLKMRSSKATIVTAVIIVRFTQGNIGSVSLVNNIPFYGVLFVLSAVSVYLSVYNVERKDLL
;
A
#
# COMPACT_ATOMS: atom_id res chain seq x y z
N MET A 1 14.80 10.57 14.25
CA MET A 1 14.06 9.86 13.19
C MET A 1 13.12 10.79 12.43
N ILE A 2 12.21 11.51 13.09
CA ILE A 2 11.21 12.39 12.39
C ILE A 2 11.88 13.46 11.50
N LYS A 3 12.98 14.09 11.95
CA LYS A 3 13.73 15.06 11.13
C LYS A 3 14.27 14.43 9.84
N LEU A 4 14.76 13.18 9.89
CA LEU A 4 15.25 12.45 8.72
C LEU A 4 14.10 12.10 7.75
N VAL A 5 12.96 11.65 8.24
CA VAL A 5 11.76 11.40 7.44
C VAL A 5 11.33 12.65 6.68
N ARG A 6 11.29 13.81 7.36
CA ARG A 6 10.94 15.09 6.73
C ARG A 6 11.94 15.50 5.64
N LEU A 7 13.22 15.26 5.86
CA LEU A 7 14.26 15.52 4.85
C LEU A 7 14.10 14.60 3.62
N GLU A 8 13.78 13.31 3.83
CA GLU A 8 13.53 12.37 2.73
C GLU A 8 12.30 12.79 1.91
N TRP A 9 11.24 13.27 2.54
CA TRP A 9 10.07 13.81 1.83
C TRP A 9 10.41 15.05 0.99
N LYS A 10 11.22 15.96 1.53
CA LYS A 10 11.67 17.15 0.79
C LYS A 10 12.57 16.78 -0.38
N LYS A 11 13.52 15.85 -0.17
CA LYS A 11 14.47 15.38 -1.18
C LYS A 11 13.75 14.73 -2.38
N ASN A 12 12.73 13.92 -2.12
CA ASN A 12 12.03 13.15 -3.16
C ASN A 12 10.75 13.84 -3.67
N ASN A 13 10.56 15.14 -3.42
CA ASN A 13 9.38 15.90 -3.87
C ASN A 13 8.05 15.21 -3.57
N VAL A 14 7.78 14.95 -2.28
CA VAL A 14 6.57 14.24 -1.84
C VAL A 14 5.28 14.86 -2.39
N ILE A 15 5.26 16.16 -2.71
CA ILE A 15 4.11 16.85 -3.30
C ILE A 15 3.66 16.20 -4.60
N MET A 16 4.59 15.69 -5.42
CA MET A 16 4.27 14.95 -6.64
C MET A 16 3.52 13.65 -6.32
N TYR A 17 3.93 12.95 -5.27
CA TYR A 17 3.26 11.72 -4.83
C TYR A 17 1.89 12.00 -4.22
N ILE A 18 1.73 13.11 -3.48
CA ILE A 18 0.41 13.55 -2.99
C ILE A 18 -0.53 13.79 -4.16
N ARG A 19 -0.10 14.55 -5.17
CA ARG A 19 -0.90 14.82 -6.37
C ARG A 19 -1.31 13.51 -7.08
N ASN A 20 -0.37 12.60 -7.26
CA ASN A 20 -0.64 11.32 -7.91
C ASN A 20 -1.60 10.44 -7.07
N ALA A 21 -1.48 10.46 -5.75
CA ALA A 21 -2.39 9.75 -4.84
C ALA A 21 -3.82 10.34 -4.92
N VAL A 22 -3.95 11.68 -4.97
CA VAL A 22 -5.26 12.34 -5.12
C VAL A 22 -5.89 11.99 -6.47
N ILE A 23 -5.13 12.03 -7.57
CA ILE A 23 -5.61 11.65 -8.91
C ILE A 23 -6.06 10.18 -8.92
N ALA A 24 -5.25 9.28 -8.37
CA ALA A 24 -5.60 7.86 -8.28
C ALA A 24 -6.88 7.64 -7.46
N THR A 25 -7.03 8.34 -6.34
CA THR A 25 -8.24 8.26 -5.50
C THR A 25 -9.47 8.81 -6.23
N ALA A 26 -9.34 9.91 -6.97
CA ALA A 26 -10.44 10.47 -7.77
C ALA A 26 -10.88 9.50 -8.87
N ILE A 27 -9.93 8.89 -9.58
CA ILE A 27 -10.23 7.87 -10.60
C ILE A 27 -10.93 6.67 -9.98
N LEU A 28 -10.45 6.18 -8.84
CA LEU A 28 -11.09 5.07 -8.12
C LEU A 28 -12.50 5.43 -7.64
N ALA A 29 -12.71 6.65 -7.14
CA ALA A 29 -14.02 7.10 -6.71
C ALA A 29 -15.03 7.11 -7.88
N VAL A 30 -14.64 7.66 -9.04
CA VAL A 30 -15.48 7.66 -10.24
C VAL A 30 -15.76 6.23 -10.71
N PHE A 31 -14.74 5.38 -10.73
CA PHE A 31 -14.89 3.97 -11.11
C PHE A 31 -15.86 3.22 -10.18
N MET A 32 -15.75 3.43 -8.87
CA MET A 32 -16.66 2.82 -7.88
C MET A 32 -18.10 3.34 -8.02
N LEU A 33 -18.29 4.61 -8.37
CA LEU A 33 -19.63 5.14 -8.65
C LEU A 33 -20.26 4.50 -9.89
N MET A 34 -19.49 4.29 -10.95
CA MET A 34 -19.98 3.62 -12.16
C MET A 34 -20.39 2.17 -11.89
N MET A 35 -19.63 1.47 -11.03
CA MET A 35 -19.90 0.07 -10.68
C MET A 35 -20.97 -0.10 -9.60
N ALA A 36 -21.30 0.94 -8.85
CA ALA A 36 -22.16 0.84 -7.66
C ALA A 36 -23.53 0.26 -7.98
N GLY A 37 -24.15 0.68 -9.11
CA GLY A 37 -25.46 0.16 -9.53
C GLY A 37 -25.43 -1.32 -9.93
N GLU A 38 -24.37 -1.77 -10.58
CA GLU A 38 -24.22 -3.17 -11.01
C GLU A 38 -23.90 -4.11 -9.84
N LEU A 39 -23.15 -3.63 -8.86
CA LEU A 39 -22.73 -4.43 -7.71
C LEU A 39 -23.88 -4.73 -6.74
N GLU A 40 -24.92 -3.90 -6.69
CA GLU A 40 -26.04 -4.08 -5.78
C GLU A 40 -27.08 -5.07 -6.31
N THR A 41 -27.20 -5.23 -7.64
CA THR A 41 -28.16 -6.15 -8.27
C THR A 41 -27.78 -7.62 -8.15
N ASN A 42 -26.56 -7.95 -7.79
CA ASN A 42 -26.06 -9.31 -7.66
C ASN A 42 -26.16 -9.84 -6.22
N GLU A 43 -27.31 -10.42 -5.88
CA GLU A 43 -27.62 -11.01 -4.55
C GLU A 43 -26.69 -12.19 -4.15
N THR A 44 -25.94 -12.75 -5.07
CA THR A 44 -25.16 -13.98 -4.84
C THR A 44 -23.89 -13.81 -4.02
N MET A 45 -23.47 -12.60 -3.68
CA MET A 45 -22.21 -12.33 -2.92
C MET A 45 -22.43 -11.80 -1.49
N GLN A 46 -23.62 -11.82 -0.94
CA GLN A 46 -23.88 -11.48 0.47
C GLN A 46 -23.21 -12.45 1.48
N ALA A 47 -22.62 -13.53 1.00
CA ALA A 47 -22.03 -14.58 1.84
C ALA A 47 -20.76 -14.18 2.62
N TYR A 48 -20.19 -12.99 2.40
CA TYR A 48 -18.91 -12.60 3.02
C TYR A 48 -19.01 -11.63 4.22
N GLY A 49 -20.20 -11.41 4.75
CA GLY A 49 -20.40 -10.61 5.99
C GLY A 49 -20.11 -9.10 5.86
N ARG A 50 -19.78 -8.64 4.67
CA ARG A 50 -19.70 -7.23 4.26
C ARG A 50 -20.39 -7.09 2.91
N GLY A 51 -21.10 -5.96 2.71
CA GLY A 51 -21.70 -5.68 1.41
C GLY A 51 -20.67 -5.68 0.30
N MET A 52 -21.10 -6.04 -0.87
CA MET A 52 -20.26 -6.17 -2.06
C MET A 52 -19.51 -4.85 -2.37
N LEU A 53 -20.14 -3.71 -2.13
CA LEU A 53 -19.54 -2.39 -2.31
C LEU A 53 -18.32 -2.16 -1.40
N GLY A 54 -18.43 -2.46 -0.10
CA GLY A 54 -17.34 -2.31 0.85
C GLY A 54 -16.14 -3.20 0.51
N THR A 55 -16.40 -4.44 0.12
CA THR A 55 -15.35 -5.39 -0.31
C THR A 55 -14.67 -4.91 -1.59
N SER A 56 -15.42 -4.39 -2.56
CA SER A 56 -14.87 -3.87 -3.82
C SER A 56 -14.02 -2.63 -3.60
N VAL A 57 -14.45 -1.69 -2.74
CA VAL A 57 -13.63 -0.52 -2.36
C VAL A 57 -12.31 -0.98 -1.77
N GLU A 58 -12.34 -1.92 -0.81
CA GLU A 58 -11.12 -2.43 -0.22
C GLU A 58 -10.20 -3.08 -1.25
N LEU A 59 -10.74 -3.91 -2.15
CA LEU A 59 -9.98 -4.61 -3.17
C LEU A 59 -9.25 -3.62 -4.09
N PHE A 60 -9.97 -2.68 -4.69
CA PHE A 60 -9.38 -1.74 -5.65
C PHE A 60 -8.40 -0.77 -5.00
N VAL A 61 -8.71 -0.27 -3.79
CA VAL A 61 -7.79 0.60 -3.05
C VAL A 61 -6.52 -0.17 -2.66
N ASN A 62 -6.66 -1.39 -2.14
CA ASN A 62 -5.53 -2.23 -1.77
C ASN A 62 -4.62 -2.51 -2.97
N MET A 63 -5.18 -2.92 -4.13
CA MET A 63 -4.43 -3.14 -5.37
C MET A 63 -3.63 -1.90 -5.77
N THR A 64 -4.28 -0.76 -5.82
CA THR A 64 -3.67 0.51 -6.23
C THR A 64 -2.54 0.92 -5.28
N TYR A 65 -2.78 0.85 -3.98
CA TYR A 65 -1.80 1.30 -2.98
C TYR A 65 -0.63 0.33 -2.75
N ILE A 66 -0.78 -0.98 -2.99
CA ILE A 66 0.37 -1.90 -3.02
C ILE A 66 1.32 -1.52 -4.17
N VAL A 67 0.79 -1.29 -5.37
CA VAL A 67 1.62 -0.85 -6.51
C VAL A 67 2.23 0.52 -6.23
N PHE A 68 1.46 1.46 -5.70
CA PHE A 68 1.93 2.80 -5.36
C PHE A 68 3.06 2.77 -4.32
N THR A 69 2.94 1.93 -3.30
CA THR A 69 4.00 1.68 -2.31
C THR A 69 5.24 1.11 -3.00
N GLY A 70 5.08 0.14 -3.92
CA GLY A 70 6.16 -0.41 -4.71
C GLY A 70 6.90 0.64 -5.55
N VAL A 71 6.17 1.56 -6.18
CA VAL A 71 6.73 2.69 -6.94
C VAL A 71 7.51 3.63 -6.02
N MET A 72 6.97 3.95 -4.83
CA MET A 72 7.67 4.78 -3.87
C MET A 72 8.93 4.11 -3.33
N LEU A 73 8.88 2.81 -2.98
CA LEU A 73 10.07 2.05 -2.57
C LEU A 73 11.13 2.01 -3.67
N ALA A 74 10.70 1.82 -4.92
CA ALA A 74 11.58 1.85 -6.09
C ALA A 74 12.27 3.21 -6.25
N SER A 75 11.55 4.31 -6.05
CA SER A 75 12.08 5.67 -6.22
C SER A 75 12.95 6.11 -5.04
N PHE A 76 12.45 5.96 -3.80
CA PHE A 76 13.12 6.47 -2.59
C PHE A 76 14.35 5.67 -2.21
N ILE A 77 14.27 4.33 -2.33
CA ILE A 77 15.32 3.44 -1.86
C ILE A 77 16.12 2.91 -3.04
N VAL A 78 15.52 2.09 -3.90
CA VAL A 78 16.24 1.37 -4.97
C VAL A 78 16.88 2.34 -5.96
N GLY A 79 16.19 3.43 -6.33
CA GLY A 79 16.70 4.47 -7.21
C GLY A 79 17.94 5.18 -6.65
N SER A 80 17.97 5.39 -5.33
CA SER A 80 19.13 5.97 -4.65
C SER A 80 20.34 5.03 -4.67
N TYR A 81 20.11 3.71 -4.55
CA TYR A 81 21.17 2.70 -4.69
C TYR A 81 21.66 2.55 -6.13
N SER A 82 20.76 2.51 -7.11
CA SER A 82 21.08 2.33 -8.52
C SER A 82 21.90 3.50 -9.07
N LYS A 83 21.60 4.73 -8.65
CA LYS A 83 22.28 5.96 -9.10
C LYS A 83 23.58 6.27 -8.35
N LYS A 84 24.07 5.38 -7.49
CA LYS A 84 25.26 5.58 -6.64
C LYS A 84 25.19 6.84 -5.74
N THR A 85 24.04 7.51 -5.66
CA THR A 85 23.84 8.70 -4.81
C THR A 85 23.95 8.35 -3.32
N MET A 86 23.79 7.07 -2.99
CA MET A 86 24.00 6.54 -1.63
C MET A 86 25.44 6.76 -1.14
N ASN A 87 26.45 6.68 -2.01
CA ASN A 87 27.83 6.90 -1.62
C ASN A 87 28.07 8.32 -1.07
N LEU A 88 27.41 9.33 -1.66
CA LEU A 88 27.43 10.69 -1.16
C LEU A 88 26.68 10.86 0.18
N MET A 89 25.59 10.11 0.39
CA MET A 89 24.85 10.13 1.66
C MET A 89 25.65 9.45 2.79
N PHE A 90 26.51 8.50 2.47
CA PHE A 90 27.35 7.80 3.43
C PHE A 90 28.59 8.60 3.85
N SER A 91 28.92 9.71 3.19
CA SER A 91 29.94 10.65 3.64
C SER A 91 29.55 11.45 4.89
N TYR A 92 28.25 11.44 5.25
CA TYR A 92 27.79 12.05 6.51
C TYR A 92 28.00 11.11 7.70
N PRO A 93 28.28 11.61 8.91
CA PRO A 93 28.55 10.81 10.10
C PRO A 93 27.24 10.21 10.70
N ILE A 94 26.37 9.64 9.86
CA ILE A 94 25.12 9.02 10.27
C ILE A 94 25.18 7.53 9.93
N LYS A 95 24.78 6.67 10.88
CA LYS A 95 24.75 5.22 10.66
C LYS A 95 23.86 4.88 9.45
N ARG A 96 24.39 4.14 8.47
CA ARG A 96 23.72 3.75 7.22
C ARG A 96 22.35 3.11 7.44
N LYS A 97 22.23 2.25 8.44
CA LYS A 97 20.94 1.68 8.88
C LYS A 97 19.88 2.74 9.16
N LYS A 98 20.25 3.85 9.82
CA LYS A 98 19.29 4.91 10.16
C LYS A 98 18.76 5.61 8.92
N ILE A 99 19.59 5.76 7.86
CA ILE A 99 19.19 6.38 6.60
C ILE A 99 18.15 5.49 5.89
N VAL A 100 18.46 4.20 5.71
CA VAL A 100 17.54 3.27 5.04
C VAL A 100 16.23 3.12 5.83
N LEU A 101 16.33 3.00 7.15
CA LEU A 101 15.16 2.90 8.01
C LEU A 101 14.29 4.18 7.96
N SER A 102 14.91 5.36 7.84
CA SER A 102 14.16 6.61 7.68
C SER A 102 13.45 6.71 6.32
N GLN A 103 14.06 6.19 5.25
CA GLN A 103 13.43 6.10 3.94
C GLN A 103 12.24 5.14 3.95
N MET A 104 12.42 3.96 4.54
CA MET A 104 11.32 3.00 4.74
C MET A 104 10.19 3.63 5.56
N ALA A 105 10.51 4.24 6.70
CA ALA A 105 9.52 4.89 7.55
C ALA A 105 8.79 6.03 6.81
N ALA A 106 9.49 6.81 5.97
CA ALA A 106 8.90 7.87 5.18
C ALA A 106 7.86 7.35 4.19
N VAL A 107 8.16 6.25 3.50
CA VAL A 107 7.25 5.58 2.57
C VAL A 107 6.08 4.95 3.32
N CYS A 108 6.33 4.30 4.47
CA CYS A 108 5.30 3.67 5.29
C CYS A 108 4.26 4.68 5.77
N ILE A 109 4.70 5.76 6.42
CA ILE A 109 3.82 6.80 6.97
C ILE A 109 2.99 7.43 5.86
N PHE A 110 3.61 7.77 4.73
CA PHE A 110 2.91 8.38 3.61
C PHE A 110 1.83 7.45 3.05
N ASN A 111 2.16 6.19 2.74
CA ASN A 111 1.20 5.25 2.14
C ASN A 111 0.09 4.85 3.09
N MET A 112 0.38 4.71 4.39
CA MET A 112 -0.64 4.49 5.41
C MET A 112 -1.66 5.64 5.43
N THR A 113 -1.19 6.87 5.55
CA THR A 113 -2.08 8.05 5.61
C THR A 113 -2.85 8.24 4.31
N ALA A 114 -2.20 8.09 3.16
CA ALA A 114 -2.82 8.23 1.85
C ALA A 114 -3.88 7.15 1.61
N MET A 115 -3.60 5.88 1.95
CA MET A 115 -4.53 4.76 1.79
C MET A 115 -5.77 4.92 2.67
N ILE A 116 -5.60 5.29 3.93
CA ILE A 116 -6.71 5.55 4.85
C ILE A 116 -7.57 6.72 4.33
N ALA A 117 -6.93 7.83 3.96
CA ALA A 117 -7.62 8.99 3.42
C ALA A 117 -8.42 8.65 2.14
N SER A 118 -7.85 7.83 1.25
CA SER A 118 -8.52 7.39 0.03
C SER A 118 -9.74 6.52 0.31
N LYS A 119 -9.64 5.55 1.24
CA LYS A 119 -10.79 4.73 1.65
C LYS A 119 -11.91 5.60 2.21
N LEU A 120 -11.58 6.50 3.13
CA LEU A 120 -12.56 7.39 3.74
C LEU A 120 -13.23 8.32 2.72
N LEU A 121 -12.44 8.86 1.76
CA LEU A 121 -12.97 9.71 0.71
C LEU A 121 -13.94 8.94 -0.20
N ILE A 122 -13.59 7.74 -0.63
CA ILE A 122 -14.45 6.91 -1.48
C ILE A 122 -15.73 6.53 -0.73
N TYR A 123 -15.65 6.13 0.55
CA TYR A 123 -16.83 5.85 1.36
C TYR A 123 -17.71 7.10 1.55
N ALA A 124 -17.12 8.28 1.76
CA ALA A 124 -17.87 9.52 1.87
C ALA A 124 -18.61 9.85 0.57
N VAL A 125 -17.95 9.70 -0.59
CA VAL A 125 -18.56 9.92 -1.91
C VAL A 125 -19.72 8.94 -2.14
N LEU A 126 -19.55 7.66 -1.83
CA LEU A 126 -20.62 6.66 -1.97
C LEU A 126 -21.84 6.97 -1.08
N LEU A 127 -21.62 7.45 0.15
CA LEU A 127 -22.72 7.87 1.03
C LEU A 127 -23.45 9.11 0.54
N LEU A 128 -22.73 10.08 -0.05
CA LEU A 128 -23.35 11.31 -0.62
C LEU A 128 -24.25 10.99 -1.83
N VAL A 129 -23.82 10.01 -2.64
CA VAL A 129 -24.56 9.63 -3.86
C VAL A 129 -25.63 8.58 -3.61
N ARG A 130 -25.61 7.92 -2.44
CA ARG A 130 -26.59 6.90 -2.02
C ARG A 130 -28.04 7.25 -2.34
N PRO A 131 -28.58 8.44 -1.95
CA PRO A 131 -29.99 8.78 -2.17
C PRO A 131 -30.38 8.87 -3.65
N TYR A 132 -29.40 9.11 -4.54
CA TYR A 132 -29.64 9.24 -5.97
C TYR A 132 -29.59 7.91 -6.73
N LEU A 133 -28.81 6.95 -6.24
CA LEU A 133 -28.60 5.65 -6.86
C LEU A 133 -29.41 4.52 -6.19
N GLY A 134 -30.13 4.80 -5.11
CA GLY A 134 -30.89 3.80 -4.36
C GLY A 134 -30.04 2.74 -3.64
N ILE A 135 -28.76 3.02 -3.43
CA ILE A 135 -27.78 2.09 -2.88
C ILE A 135 -28.05 1.84 -1.38
N SER A 136 -28.20 0.58 -0.97
CA SER A 136 -28.32 0.20 0.44
C SER A 136 -26.93 0.10 1.09
N ALA A 137 -26.31 1.23 1.41
CA ALA A 137 -25.00 1.26 2.08
C ALA A 137 -25.12 0.91 3.59
N ALA A 138 -25.85 -0.16 3.91
CA ALA A 138 -26.06 -0.61 5.29
C ALA A 138 -24.73 -0.98 5.99
N ASP A 139 -23.72 -1.33 5.22
CA ASP A 139 -22.43 -1.81 5.73
C ASP A 139 -21.45 -0.69 6.11
N ILE A 140 -21.73 0.56 5.72
CA ILE A 140 -20.83 1.69 6.01
C ILE A 140 -21.28 2.36 7.31
N THR A 141 -20.90 1.79 8.44
CA THR A 141 -21.20 2.33 9.76
C THR A 141 -20.02 3.09 10.34
N PHE A 142 -19.89 4.38 10.03
CA PHE A 142 -18.84 5.23 10.60
C PHE A 142 -18.85 5.33 12.14
N GLY A 143 -19.99 5.01 12.77
CA GLY A 143 -20.13 5.04 14.23
C GLY A 143 -19.54 3.82 14.95
N ALA A 144 -19.20 2.74 14.25
CA ALA A 144 -18.69 1.53 14.86
C ALA A 144 -17.16 1.59 15.00
N LEU A 145 -16.64 1.35 16.21
CA LEU A 145 -15.19 1.27 16.46
C LEU A 145 -14.52 0.17 15.61
N SER A 146 -15.24 -0.93 15.37
CA SER A 146 -14.79 -2.02 14.51
C SER A 146 -14.45 -1.58 13.09
N PHE A 147 -15.23 -0.65 12.52
CA PHE A 147 -14.98 -0.11 11.18
C PHE A 147 -13.63 0.61 11.10
N TRP A 148 -13.30 1.45 12.09
CA TRP A 148 -12.04 2.18 12.14
C TRP A 148 -10.84 1.25 12.36
N LEU A 149 -10.98 0.28 13.25
CA LEU A 149 -9.94 -0.72 13.51
C LEU A 149 -9.66 -1.57 12.27
N ASP A 150 -10.69 -1.97 11.55
CA ASP A 150 -10.56 -2.73 10.31
C ASP A 150 -9.81 -1.93 9.23
N ILE A 151 -10.18 -0.66 9.00
CA ILE A 151 -9.49 0.20 8.04
C ILE A 151 -8.00 0.33 8.41
N LEU A 152 -7.70 0.60 9.69
CA LEU A 152 -6.33 0.76 10.16
C LEU A 152 -5.52 -0.52 10.01
N LEU A 153 -6.03 -1.64 10.52
CA LEU A 153 -5.31 -2.92 10.50
C LEU A 153 -5.09 -3.44 9.09
N ARG A 154 -6.13 -3.37 8.22
CA ARG A 154 -6.00 -3.80 6.82
C ARG A 154 -5.05 -2.91 6.05
N SER A 155 -5.10 -1.58 6.24
CA SER A 155 -4.17 -0.67 5.59
C SER A 155 -2.73 -0.91 6.04
N ALA A 156 -2.50 -1.14 7.34
CA ALA A 156 -1.20 -1.49 7.88
C ALA A 156 -0.66 -2.80 7.29
N ALA A 157 -1.50 -3.83 7.22
CA ALA A 157 -1.13 -5.11 6.64
C ALA A 157 -0.75 -4.98 5.15
N MET A 158 -1.55 -4.28 4.35
CA MET A 158 -1.30 -4.10 2.91
C MET A 158 -0.02 -3.31 2.62
N VAL A 159 0.19 -2.21 3.35
CA VAL A 159 1.44 -1.43 3.23
C VAL A 159 2.63 -2.28 3.66
N SER A 160 2.53 -3.05 4.74
CA SER A 160 3.61 -3.96 5.18
C SER A 160 3.92 -5.02 4.12
N ILE A 161 2.92 -5.67 3.54
CA ILE A 161 3.08 -6.70 2.51
C ILE A 161 3.80 -6.14 1.26
N ALA A 162 3.54 -4.88 0.89
CA ALA A 162 4.21 -4.26 -0.24
C ALA A 162 5.75 -4.17 -0.07
N TYR A 163 6.26 -4.20 1.17
CA TYR A 163 7.70 -4.22 1.45
C TYR A 163 8.40 -5.51 1.01
N ILE A 164 7.67 -6.59 0.73
CA ILE A 164 8.24 -7.81 0.15
C ILE A 164 8.92 -7.53 -1.20
N ALA A 165 8.50 -6.49 -1.92
CA ALA A 165 9.12 -6.10 -3.18
C ALA A 165 10.53 -5.48 -3.01
N LEU A 166 10.86 -4.97 -1.82
CA LEU A 166 12.10 -4.21 -1.60
C LEU A 166 13.39 -5.05 -1.75
N PRO A 167 13.54 -6.24 -1.13
CA PRO A 167 14.77 -7.03 -1.27
C PRO A 167 15.04 -7.47 -2.70
N VAL A 168 13.98 -7.74 -3.48
CA VAL A 168 14.12 -8.09 -4.91
C VAL A 168 14.70 -6.94 -5.69
N GLY A 169 14.17 -5.73 -5.50
CA GLY A 169 14.67 -4.52 -6.14
C GLY A 169 16.11 -4.18 -5.76
N LEU A 170 16.46 -4.32 -4.48
CA LEU A 170 17.82 -4.09 -3.99
C LEU A 170 18.81 -5.13 -4.52
N LYS A 171 18.41 -6.41 -4.60
CA LYS A 171 19.25 -7.49 -5.16
C LYS A 171 19.53 -7.27 -6.64
N MET A 172 18.50 -6.90 -7.40
CA MET A 172 18.61 -6.64 -8.85
C MET A 172 19.12 -5.23 -9.17
N ARG A 173 19.28 -4.34 -8.18
CA ARG A 173 19.65 -2.93 -8.36
C ARG A 173 18.78 -2.22 -9.41
N SER A 174 17.51 -2.60 -9.50
CA SER A 174 16.60 -2.15 -10.55
C SER A 174 15.26 -1.70 -9.95
N SER A 175 14.93 -0.42 -10.15
CA SER A 175 13.63 0.14 -9.77
C SER A 175 12.48 -0.56 -10.50
N LYS A 176 12.70 -0.98 -11.76
CA LYS A 176 11.70 -1.71 -12.55
C LYS A 176 11.35 -3.05 -11.90
N ALA A 177 12.36 -3.79 -11.40
CA ALA A 177 12.14 -5.07 -10.71
C ALA A 177 11.27 -4.91 -9.46
N THR A 178 11.46 -3.85 -8.68
CA THR A 178 10.62 -3.56 -7.50
C THR A 178 9.16 -3.37 -7.89
N ILE A 179 8.90 -2.59 -8.95
CA ILE A 179 7.53 -2.32 -9.42
C ILE A 179 6.87 -3.60 -9.93
N VAL A 180 7.58 -4.37 -10.76
CA VAL A 180 7.06 -5.66 -11.26
C VAL A 180 6.74 -6.61 -10.11
N THR A 181 7.63 -6.72 -9.12
CA THR A 181 7.38 -7.55 -7.93
C THR A 181 6.16 -7.06 -7.14
N ALA A 182 5.96 -5.73 -7.00
CA ALA A 182 4.76 -5.21 -6.35
C ALA A 182 3.48 -5.58 -7.09
N VAL A 183 3.48 -5.55 -8.42
CA VAL A 183 2.34 -6.00 -9.25
C VAL A 183 2.07 -7.50 -9.06
N ILE A 184 3.12 -8.32 -9.00
CA ILE A 184 2.98 -9.75 -8.72
C ILE A 184 2.37 -9.97 -7.32
N ILE A 185 2.80 -9.22 -6.30
CA ILE A 185 2.25 -9.29 -4.95
C ILE A 185 0.76 -8.96 -4.94
N VAL A 186 0.32 -7.96 -5.72
CA VAL A 186 -1.12 -7.67 -5.89
C VAL A 186 -1.88 -8.91 -6.34
N ARG A 187 -1.36 -9.62 -7.36
CA ARG A 187 -2.01 -10.84 -7.87
C ARG A 187 -2.15 -11.91 -6.79
N PHE A 188 -1.15 -12.06 -5.93
CA PHE A 188 -1.20 -13.03 -4.83
C PHE A 188 -2.10 -12.59 -3.68
N THR A 189 -2.17 -11.31 -3.36
CA THR A 189 -2.96 -10.81 -2.22
C THR A 189 -4.44 -10.61 -2.52
N GLN A 190 -4.78 -10.29 -3.77
CA GLN A 190 -6.15 -9.95 -4.19
C GLN A 190 -6.73 -10.95 -5.21
N GLY A 191 -5.97 -11.97 -5.57
CA GLY A 191 -6.38 -13.00 -6.52
C GLY A 191 -7.07 -14.19 -5.85
N ASN A 192 -7.77 -14.96 -6.68
CA ASN A 192 -8.27 -16.27 -6.31
C ASN A 192 -7.34 -17.34 -6.92
N ILE A 193 -7.04 -18.37 -6.15
CA ILE A 193 -6.33 -19.56 -6.63
C ILE A 193 -7.31 -20.74 -6.62
N GLY A 194 -7.84 -21.07 -7.80
CA GLY A 194 -8.88 -22.06 -7.92
C GLY A 194 -10.18 -21.64 -7.21
N SER A 195 -10.71 -22.49 -6.37
CA SER A 195 -11.90 -22.24 -5.55
C SER A 195 -11.62 -21.49 -4.24
N VAL A 196 -10.34 -21.22 -3.92
CA VAL A 196 -9.96 -20.56 -2.67
C VAL A 196 -9.75 -19.06 -2.90
N SER A 197 -10.59 -18.24 -2.24
CA SER A 197 -10.37 -16.79 -2.16
C SER A 197 -9.28 -16.49 -1.15
N LEU A 198 -8.24 -15.80 -1.58
CA LEU A 198 -7.15 -15.38 -0.70
C LEU A 198 -7.47 -14.12 0.09
N VAL A 199 -8.51 -13.38 -0.35
CA VAL A 199 -8.85 -12.04 0.19
C VAL A 199 -9.26 -12.04 1.66
N ASN A 200 -9.82 -13.15 2.19
CA ASN A 200 -10.27 -13.26 3.59
C ASN A 200 -9.57 -14.38 4.38
N ASN A 201 -8.47 -14.91 3.87
CA ASN A 201 -7.75 -16.00 4.53
C ASN A 201 -6.75 -15.43 5.56
N ILE A 202 -7.16 -15.36 6.83
CA ILE A 202 -6.35 -14.83 7.94
C ILE A 202 -4.98 -15.51 8.05
N PRO A 203 -4.85 -16.87 8.01
CA PRO A 203 -3.55 -17.53 8.02
C PRO A 203 -2.63 -17.09 6.88
N PHE A 204 -3.17 -16.90 5.68
CA PHE A 204 -2.41 -16.45 4.53
C PHE A 204 -1.82 -15.05 4.71
N TYR A 205 -2.62 -14.12 5.24
CA TYR A 205 -2.12 -12.78 5.59
C TYR A 205 -1.07 -12.81 6.69
N GLY A 206 -1.20 -13.72 7.66
CA GLY A 206 -0.19 -13.93 8.69
C GLY A 206 1.16 -14.35 8.11
N VAL A 207 1.18 -15.28 7.15
CA VAL A 207 2.40 -15.68 6.44
C VAL A 207 3.01 -14.52 5.66
N LEU A 208 2.20 -13.76 4.93
CA LEU A 208 2.67 -12.59 4.18
C LEU A 208 3.24 -11.50 5.10
N PHE A 209 2.65 -11.31 6.27
CA PHE A 209 3.15 -10.36 7.26
C PHE A 209 4.53 -10.79 7.80
N VAL A 210 4.71 -12.06 8.12
CA VAL A 210 6.02 -12.61 8.51
C VAL A 210 7.04 -12.45 7.39
N LEU A 211 6.67 -12.76 6.14
CA LEU A 211 7.54 -12.56 4.98
C LEU A 211 7.91 -11.08 4.80
N SER A 212 6.99 -10.15 5.05
CA SER A 212 7.29 -8.71 4.98
C SER A 212 8.30 -8.29 6.06
N ALA A 213 8.16 -8.78 7.28
CA ALA A 213 9.10 -8.51 8.37
C ALA A 213 10.51 -9.05 8.04
N VAL A 214 10.59 -10.28 7.53
CA VAL A 214 11.84 -10.87 7.06
C VAL A 214 12.43 -10.05 5.91
N SER A 215 11.61 -9.58 4.98
CA SER A 215 12.04 -8.73 3.85
C SER A 215 12.63 -7.40 4.30
N VAL A 216 12.01 -6.75 5.28
CA VAL A 216 12.53 -5.53 5.89
C VAL A 216 13.88 -5.79 6.56
N TYR A 217 13.97 -6.87 7.35
CA TYR A 217 15.21 -7.26 8.03
C TYR A 217 16.34 -7.55 7.03
N LEU A 218 16.08 -8.35 6.00
CA LEU A 218 17.05 -8.66 4.95
C LEU A 218 17.49 -7.42 4.18
N SER A 219 16.59 -6.48 3.92
CA SER A 219 16.92 -5.24 3.23
C SER A 219 17.86 -4.37 4.05
N VAL A 220 17.66 -4.28 5.37
CA VAL A 220 18.52 -3.53 6.27
C VAL A 220 19.88 -4.23 6.47
N TYR A 221 19.87 -5.56 6.60
CA TYR A 221 21.08 -6.36 6.81
C TYR A 221 22.00 -6.36 5.57
N ASN A 222 21.43 -6.52 4.37
CA ASN A 222 22.21 -6.53 3.13
C ASN A 222 22.92 -5.20 2.84
N VAL A 223 22.39 -4.09 3.34
CA VAL A 223 23.02 -2.77 3.22
C VAL A 223 24.35 -2.70 3.97
N GLU A 224 24.48 -3.42 5.09
CA GLU A 224 25.75 -3.46 5.84
C GLU A 224 26.81 -4.36 5.22
N ARG A 225 26.41 -5.51 4.65
CA ARG A 225 27.37 -6.51 4.15
C ARG A 225 27.95 -6.22 2.77
N LYS A 226 27.23 -5.48 1.92
CA LYS A 226 27.69 -5.23 0.53
C LYS A 226 28.76 -4.14 0.41
N ASP A 227 29.12 -3.48 1.47
CA ASP A 227 30.16 -2.46 1.48
C ASP A 227 31.51 -2.96 2.06
N LEU A 228 31.61 -4.26 2.37
CA LEU A 228 32.86 -4.91 2.78
C LEU A 228 33.53 -5.70 1.65
N LEU A 229 32.97 -5.66 0.45
CA LEU A 229 33.51 -6.21 -0.80
C LEU A 229 33.49 -5.14 -1.89
#